data_09d688becf0cde3459cb39ce825e13c0
#
_entry.id   09d688becf0cde3459cb39ce825e13c0
#
_cell.length_a   1.000
_cell.length_b   1.000
_cell.length_c   1.000
_cell.angle_alpha   90.00
_cell.angle_beta   90.00
_cell.angle_gamma   90.00
#
_symmetry.space_group_name_H-M   'P 1'
#
loop_
_entity.id
_entity.type
_entity.pdbx_description
1 polymer ?
#
loop_
_entity_poly.entity_id
_entity_poly.type
_entity_poly.pdbx_seq_one_letter_code
_entity_poly.pdbx_strand_id
1 'polypeptide(L)'
;MRIKYSKPTISYGVLPKFDFCSNEKSALDSLIIKEESEKARKNIAQLSKNYRELLVQHFFNGKSIQQLSKEMGINKNTIKSRLNTARMNIKSEMEKEKMEHYEKQSFEPEKLEVWVYGEINNDCKAFSIDEWTHRLHQNILILAYENPLTITDISKGLGISAAYIEPIVEELINYDFMARIGDKVYTTFIIFNQQDRFKAYDYEKSLAKQYAKKMWEDLEYHLEKIRQQDFYKRMNKKQQASLIQFAAIFIIQQATRKIFNEKFSTQENIFEVNHESGWKGYAYGFREPINYKPNWDYDTGYELCKMNGCHSVSNIKYKDNIKLGFWAYDVASGFTWSQWRCPLDDIQFLKVAYAFYSNEKENISLIVPNFFDNELIEKYKKFNFISKDDNSDFELNIPVLNKNEFKIYIEEIINKSIDDFSNKFKSELEELYINPIKPPKHLTKKIPERIKYQLCGDAFVMALIYQGAWNGYYKSHFPIGKEKVPAIVIFEDNIE
;
A
#
# COMPACT_ATOMS: atom_id res chain seq x y z
N MET A 1 -21.64 27.67 -18.03
CA MET A 1 -20.91 27.92 -19.29
C MET A 1 -20.18 26.61 -19.63
N ARG A 2 -20.69 25.83 -20.59
CA ARG A 2 -20.12 24.52 -20.95
C ARG A 2 -18.99 24.77 -21.94
N ILE A 3 -17.75 24.48 -21.55
CA ILE A 3 -16.60 24.48 -22.44
C ILE A 3 -16.68 23.21 -23.28
N LYS A 4 -16.97 23.34 -24.57
CA LYS A 4 -16.88 22.24 -25.54
C LYS A 4 -15.38 21.98 -25.82
N TYR A 5 -14.85 20.87 -25.34
CA TYR A 5 -13.59 20.35 -25.88
C TYR A 5 -13.85 19.81 -27.27
N SER A 6 -13.40 20.52 -28.29
CA SER A 6 -13.29 19.99 -29.64
C SER A 6 -12.14 18.97 -29.66
N LYS A 7 -12.45 17.69 -29.90
CA LYS A 7 -11.44 16.68 -30.22
C LYS A 7 -10.63 17.19 -31.40
N PRO A 8 -9.29 17.20 -31.33
CA PRO A 8 -8.49 17.43 -32.51
C PRO A 8 -8.73 16.28 -33.48
N THR A 9 -9.48 16.55 -34.54
CA THR A 9 -9.61 15.64 -35.67
C THR A 9 -8.28 15.71 -36.42
N ILE A 10 -7.37 14.78 -36.13
CA ILE A 10 -6.19 14.59 -36.96
C ILE A 10 -6.71 14.03 -38.29
N SER A 11 -6.85 14.90 -39.27
CA SER A 11 -7.05 14.50 -40.66
C SER A 11 -5.79 13.74 -41.11
N TYR A 12 -5.90 12.43 -41.16
CA TYR A 12 -4.85 11.61 -41.72
C TYR A 12 -4.82 11.83 -43.23
N GLY A 13 -4.10 12.85 -43.64
CA GLY A 13 -3.74 13.03 -45.05
C GLY A 13 -3.00 11.77 -45.55
N VAL A 14 -3.31 11.39 -46.75
CA VAL A 14 -2.70 10.26 -47.47
C VAL A 14 -1.17 10.33 -47.32
N LEU A 15 -0.54 9.24 -46.90
CA LEU A 15 0.91 9.11 -46.87
C LEU A 15 1.49 9.49 -48.22
N PRO A 16 2.57 10.29 -48.26
CA PRO A 16 3.25 10.53 -49.53
C PRO A 16 3.62 9.20 -50.15
N LYS A 17 3.25 9.01 -51.40
CA LYS A 17 3.65 7.85 -52.21
C LYS A 17 5.17 7.77 -52.17
N PHE A 18 5.70 6.70 -51.54
CA PHE A 18 7.05 6.29 -51.89
C PHE A 18 6.96 5.83 -53.35
N ASP A 19 7.69 6.50 -54.24
CA ASP A 19 7.84 6.07 -55.61
C ASP A 19 8.52 4.70 -55.61
N PHE A 20 7.70 3.67 -55.66
CA PHE A 20 8.09 2.35 -56.11
C PHE A 20 7.60 2.26 -57.55
N CYS A 21 8.55 2.03 -58.45
CA CYS A 21 8.33 1.85 -59.90
C CYS A 21 7.07 1.05 -60.17
N SER A 22 6.31 1.56 -61.12
CA SER A 22 5.12 1.03 -61.76
C SER A 22 5.14 -0.48 -61.99
N ASN A 23 4.24 -1.19 -61.32
CA ASN A 23 3.57 -2.39 -61.79
C ASN A 23 2.29 -2.56 -60.96
N GLU A 24 1.23 -2.98 -61.58
CA GLU A 24 -0.08 -3.22 -60.97
C GLU A 24 0.05 -4.02 -59.65
N LYS A 25 -0.19 -3.35 -58.55
CA LYS A 25 -0.10 -3.98 -57.19
C LYS A 25 -1.23 -4.96 -57.01
N SER A 26 -0.90 -6.19 -56.67
CA SER A 26 -1.90 -7.18 -56.28
C SER A 26 -2.65 -6.73 -55.02
N ALA A 27 -3.85 -7.24 -54.77
CA ALA A 27 -4.58 -6.98 -53.54
C ALA A 27 -3.75 -7.36 -52.29
N LEU A 28 -2.89 -8.36 -52.40
CA LEU A 28 -1.95 -8.80 -51.39
C LEU A 28 -0.87 -7.75 -51.10
N ASP A 29 -0.28 -7.14 -52.16
CA ASP A 29 0.72 -6.08 -52.01
C ASP A 29 0.11 -4.85 -51.31
N SER A 30 -1.13 -4.52 -51.63
CA SER A 30 -1.87 -3.42 -50.97
C SER A 30 -2.12 -3.67 -49.50
N LEU A 31 -2.40 -4.92 -49.09
CA LEU A 31 -2.54 -5.33 -47.71
C LEU A 31 -1.21 -5.29 -46.95
N ILE A 32 -0.13 -5.77 -47.56
CA ILE A 32 1.23 -5.74 -46.96
C ILE A 32 1.66 -4.28 -46.70
N ILE A 33 1.48 -3.40 -47.70
CA ILE A 33 1.82 -1.96 -47.52
C ILE A 33 0.98 -1.30 -46.42
N LYS A 34 -0.29 -1.67 -46.31
CA LYS A 34 -1.16 -1.15 -45.26
C LYS A 34 -0.68 -1.61 -43.90
N GLU A 35 -0.33 -2.89 -43.75
CA GLU A 35 0.17 -3.45 -42.49
C GLU A 35 1.52 -2.83 -42.10
N GLU A 36 2.46 -2.70 -43.01
CA GLU A 36 3.75 -2.03 -42.77
C GLU A 36 3.57 -0.55 -42.39
N SER A 37 2.60 0.13 -43.00
CA SER A 37 2.25 1.51 -42.68
C SER A 37 1.65 1.64 -41.26
N GLU A 38 0.80 0.70 -40.84
CA GLU A 38 0.23 0.66 -39.51
C GLU A 38 1.31 0.37 -38.44
N LYS A 39 2.23 -0.56 -38.71
CA LYS A 39 3.39 -0.85 -37.85
C LYS A 39 4.30 0.37 -37.72
N ALA A 40 4.59 1.06 -38.81
CA ALA A 40 5.41 2.29 -38.79
C ALA A 40 4.72 3.39 -37.92
N ARG A 41 3.41 3.58 -38.05
CA ARG A 41 2.64 4.54 -37.26
C ARG A 41 2.67 4.19 -35.77
N LYS A 42 2.52 2.92 -35.43
CA LYS A 42 2.61 2.43 -34.07
C LYS A 42 3.99 2.72 -33.48
N ASN A 43 5.05 2.44 -34.19
CA ASN A 43 6.43 2.70 -33.76
C ASN A 43 6.71 4.21 -33.60
N ILE A 44 6.19 5.06 -34.50
CA ILE A 44 6.28 6.52 -34.36
C ILE A 44 5.55 7.00 -33.10
N ALA A 45 4.36 6.45 -32.77
CA ALA A 45 3.61 6.81 -31.60
C ALA A 45 4.31 6.46 -30.27
N GLN A 46 5.21 5.47 -30.30
CA GLN A 46 6.00 5.05 -29.14
C GLN A 46 7.28 5.87 -28.93
N LEU A 47 7.71 6.68 -29.90
CA LEU A 47 8.86 7.57 -29.74
C LEU A 47 8.55 8.68 -28.73
N SER A 48 9.56 9.10 -27.99
CA SER A 48 9.45 10.27 -27.12
C SER A 48 9.14 11.54 -27.92
N LYS A 49 8.52 12.53 -27.26
CA LYS A 49 7.99 13.76 -27.87
C LYS A 49 8.98 14.42 -28.82
N ASN A 50 10.23 14.59 -28.41
CA ASN A 50 11.26 15.28 -29.21
C ASN A 50 11.55 14.59 -30.54
N TYR A 51 11.55 13.27 -30.58
CA TYR A 51 11.76 12.49 -31.81
C TYR A 51 10.50 12.41 -32.64
N ARG A 52 9.37 12.20 -32.03
CA ARG A 52 8.05 12.10 -32.67
C ARG A 52 7.67 13.40 -33.39
N GLU A 53 7.79 14.55 -32.71
CA GLU A 53 7.49 15.84 -33.31
C GLU A 53 8.38 16.14 -34.50
N LEU A 54 9.68 15.90 -34.40
CA LEU A 54 10.62 16.11 -35.52
C LEU A 54 10.28 15.25 -36.72
N LEU A 55 9.95 13.96 -36.48
CA LEU A 55 9.53 13.06 -37.55
C LEU A 55 8.25 13.53 -38.26
N VAL A 56 7.21 13.85 -37.45
CA VAL A 56 5.93 14.28 -37.98
C VAL A 56 6.08 15.59 -38.72
N GLN A 57 6.76 16.58 -38.18
CA GLN A 57 6.94 17.88 -38.85
C GLN A 57 7.78 17.77 -40.14
N HIS A 58 8.80 16.92 -40.14
CA HIS A 58 9.66 16.77 -41.32
C HIS A 58 9.01 15.91 -42.40
N PHE A 59 8.50 14.70 -42.07
CA PHE A 59 8.05 13.74 -43.08
C PHE A 59 6.56 13.84 -43.44
N PHE A 60 5.71 14.29 -42.50
CA PHE A 60 4.28 14.41 -42.75
C PHE A 60 3.86 15.84 -43.09
N ASN A 61 4.48 16.86 -42.43
CA ASN A 61 4.15 18.25 -42.67
C ASN A 61 5.14 18.93 -43.66
N GLY A 62 6.12 18.19 -44.22
CA GLY A 62 7.02 18.67 -45.23
C GLY A 62 8.01 19.75 -44.82
N LYS A 63 8.20 20.00 -43.50
CA LYS A 63 9.10 21.04 -43.04
C LYS A 63 10.55 20.70 -43.27
N SER A 64 11.30 21.65 -43.82
CA SER A 64 12.75 21.52 -43.99
C SER A 64 13.48 21.59 -42.65
N ILE A 65 14.68 20.99 -42.58
CA ILE A 65 15.54 21.06 -41.37
C ILE A 65 15.83 22.51 -40.98
N GLN A 66 15.88 23.42 -41.95
CA GLN A 66 16.11 24.85 -41.70
C GLN A 66 14.92 25.52 -41.03
N GLN A 67 13.70 25.20 -41.48
CA GLN A 67 12.46 25.66 -40.85
C GLN A 67 12.32 25.11 -39.40
N LEU A 68 12.53 23.81 -39.23
CA LEU A 68 12.50 23.17 -37.90
C LEU A 68 13.54 23.77 -36.93
N SER A 69 14.75 24.06 -37.44
CA SER A 69 15.80 24.71 -36.64
C SER A 69 15.37 26.09 -36.15
N LYS A 70 14.70 26.85 -36.99
CA LYS A 70 14.21 28.20 -36.66
C LYS A 70 13.02 28.17 -35.70
N GLU A 71 12.06 27.26 -35.95
CA GLU A 71 10.82 27.15 -35.14
C GLU A 71 11.08 26.55 -33.74
N MET A 72 11.95 25.55 -33.65
CA MET A 72 12.22 24.85 -32.39
C MET A 72 13.42 25.39 -31.61
N GLY A 73 14.16 26.36 -32.17
CA GLY A 73 15.36 26.92 -31.54
C GLY A 73 16.54 25.92 -31.40
N ILE A 74 16.54 24.85 -32.19
CA ILE A 74 17.51 23.74 -32.09
C ILE A 74 18.48 23.80 -33.27
N ASN A 75 19.77 23.52 -33.01
CA ASN A 75 20.79 23.52 -34.04
C ASN A 75 20.46 22.48 -35.17
N LYS A 76 20.70 22.85 -36.41
CA LYS A 76 20.46 21.98 -37.61
C LYS A 76 21.11 20.61 -37.49
N ASN A 77 22.34 20.53 -36.94
CA ASN A 77 23.03 19.26 -36.77
C ASN A 77 22.36 18.38 -35.70
N THR A 78 21.85 18.97 -34.63
CA THR A 78 21.07 18.26 -33.61
C THR A 78 19.76 17.73 -34.20
N ILE A 79 19.06 18.49 -35.02
CA ILE A 79 17.85 18.03 -35.74
C ILE A 79 18.19 16.84 -36.66
N LYS A 80 19.25 16.97 -37.47
CA LYS A 80 19.70 15.87 -38.33
C LYS A 80 20.02 14.61 -37.53
N SER A 81 20.78 14.75 -36.47
CA SER A 81 21.13 13.62 -35.58
C SER A 81 19.88 12.98 -35.00
N ARG A 82 18.94 13.77 -34.43
CA ARG A 82 17.70 13.26 -33.87
C ARG A 82 16.80 12.58 -34.88
N LEU A 83 16.65 13.13 -36.10
CA LEU A 83 15.91 12.50 -37.18
C LEU A 83 16.55 11.16 -37.60
N ASN A 84 17.89 11.12 -37.68
CA ASN A 84 18.59 9.89 -38.00
C ASN A 84 18.41 8.82 -36.91
N THR A 85 18.58 9.20 -35.64
CA THR A 85 18.35 8.30 -34.50
C THR A 85 16.91 7.78 -34.48
N ALA A 86 15.92 8.64 -34.70
CA ALA A 86 14.52 8.25 -34.76
C ALA A 86 14.24 7.25 -35.88
N ARG A 87 14.83 7.47 -37.07
CA ARG A 87 14.70 6.54 -38.23
C ARG A 87 15.37 5.19 -37.94
N MET A 88 16.55 5.20 -37.35
CA MET A 88 17.27 3.98 -37.00
C MET A 88 16.50 3.17 -35.93
N ASN A 89 15.93 3.85 -34.95
CA ASN A 89 15.11 3.20 -33.92
C ASN A 89 13.89 2.53 -34.57
N ILE A 90 13.12 3.23 -35.38
CA ILE A 90 11.96 2.66 -36.10
C ILE A 90 12.39 1.45 -36.96
N LYS A 91 13.48 1.58 -37.73
CA LYS A 91 13.97 0.50 -38.59
C LYS A 91 14.37 -0.72 -37.78
N SER A 92 15.12 -0.52 -36.68
CA SER A 92 15.56 -1.60 -35.79
C SER A 92 14.35 -2.31 -35.14
N GLU A 93 13.32 -1.56 -34.73
CA GLU A 93 12.13 -2.15 -34.17
C GLU A 93 11.29 -2.93 -35.19
N MET A 94 11.14 -2.42 -36.40
CA MET A 94 10.47 -3.15 -37.48
C MET A 94 11.23 -4.44 -37.86
N GLU A 95 12.57 -4.43 -37.79
CA GLU A 95 13.40 -5.63 -38.02
C GLU A 95 13.28 -6.63 -36.86
N LYS A 96 13.22 -6.16 -35.58
CA LYS A 96 12.98 -7.00 -34.40
C LYS A 96 11.59 -7.63 -34.41
N GLU A 97 10.55 -6.87 -34.74
CA GLU A 97 9.18 -7.40 -34.86
C GLU A 97 9.07 -8.54 -35.91
N LYS A 98 9.92 -8.55 -36.92
CA LYS A 98 10.02 -9.68 -37.88
C LYS A 98 10.62 -10.94 -37.23
N MET A 99 11.48 -10.80 -36.23
CA MET A 99 12.12 -11.95 -35.56
C MET A 99 11.36 -12.40 -34.28
N GLU A 100 10.62 -11.47 -33.63
CA GLU A 100 9.96 -11.73 -32.35
C GLU A 100 8.49 -12.18 -32.45
N HIS A 101 8.08 -12.69 -33.59
CA HIS A 101 6.70 -13.17 -33.78
C HIS A 101 6.30 -14.33 -32.84
N TYR A 102 7.22 -14.82 -32.00
CA TYR A 102 7.03 -15.98 -31.14
C TYR A 102 7.20 -15.71 -29.62
N GLU A 103 7.68 -14.55 -29.20
CA GLU A 103 7.83 -14.22 -27.79
C GLU A 103 7.18 -12.87 -27.46
N LYS A 104 5.87 -12.80 -27.57
CA LYS A 104 5.14 -11.71 -26.89
C LYS A 104 5.26 -11.96 -25.38
N GLN A 105 6.21 -11.28 -24.75
CA GLN A 105 6.03 -10.94 -23.35
C GLN A 105 4.84 -9.99 -23.27
N SER A 106 3.66 -10.55 -23.05
CA SER A 106 2.49 -9.76 -22.72
C SER A 106 2.77 -9.15 -21.35
N PHE A 107 2.82 -7.82 -21.27
CA PHE A 107 2.85 -7.15 -19.98
C PHE A 107 1.58 -7.50 -19.22
N GLU A 108 1.74 -8.13 -18.08
CA GLU A 108 0.63 -8.39 -17.16
C GLU A 108 0.56 -7.22 -16.18
N PRO A 109 -0.52 -6.43 -16.22
CA PRO A 109 -0.67 -5.34 -15.27
C PRO A 109 -0.70 -5.85 -13.83
N GLU A 110 -0.02 -5.14 -12.94
CA GLU A 110 -0.02 -5.42 -11.51
C GLU A 110 -0.66 -4.25 -10.75
N LYS A 111 -1.10 -4.52 -9.53
CA LYS A 111 -1.50 -3.50 -8.56
C LYS A 111 -0.27 -3.07 -7.77
N LEU A 112 -0.11 -1.77 -7.59
CA LEU A 112 0.88 -1.18 -6.69
C LEU A 112 0.15 -0.38 -5.61
N GLU A 113 0.32 -0.76 -4.37
CA GLU A 113 -0.13 0.00 -3.22
C GLU A 113 1.07 0.79 -2.69
N VAL A 114 0.98 2.12 -2.70
CA VAL A 114 2.07 3.00 -2.24
C VAL A 114 1.73 3.55 -0.86
N TRP A 115 2.67 3.42 0.04
CA TRP A 115 2.59 3.96 1.39
C TRP A 115 3.62 5.08 1.55
N VAL A 116 3.20 6.16 2.18
CA VAL A 116 4.06 7.28 2.51
C VAL A 116 4.16 7.40 4.01
N TYR A 117 5.38 7.52 4.49
CA TYR A 117 5.69 7.67 5.89
C TYR A 117 6.44 8.99 6.11
N GLY A 118 5.79 9.95 6.74
CA GLY A 118 6.40 11.27 6.95
C GLY A 118 5.40 12.39 7.20
N GLU A 119 5.90 13.61 7.11
CA GLU A 119 5.11 14.83 7.25
C GLU A 119 4.67 15.32 5.85
N ILE A 120 3.38 15.41 5.65
CA ILE A 120 2.78 15.91 4.42
C ILE A 120 2.34 17.35 4.67
N ASN A 121 2.88 18.28 3.91
CA ASN A 121 2.39 19.65 3.95
C ASN A 121 1.01 19.72 3.29
N ASN A 122 0.07 20.47 3.88
CA ASN A 122 -1.31 20.60 3.37
C ASN A 122 -1.40 21.09 1.92
N ASP A 123 -0.34 21.73 1.40
CA ASP A 123 -0.24 22.18 0.02
C ASP A 123 0.32 21.13 -0.94
N CYS A 124 0.74 19.98 -0.41
CA CYS A 124 1.32 18.90 -1.21
C CYS A 124 0.22 18.10 -1.90
N LYS A 125 -0.03 18.42 -3.18
CA LYS A 125 -0.98 17.70 -4.05
C LYS A 125 -0.58 16.24 -4.33
N ALA A 126 0.66 15.85 -3.97
CA ALA A 126 1.20 14.51 -4.20
C ALA A 126 0.39 13.37 -3.56
N PHE A 127 -0.53 13.71 -2.65
CA PHE A 127 -1.21 12.73 -1.81
C PHE A 127 -2.74 12.80 -1.89
N SER A 128 -3.30 13.36 -2.95
CA SER A 128 -4.71 13.11 -3.23
C SER A 128 -4.82 11.61 -3.59
N ILE A 129 -5.31 10.85 -2.63
CA ILE A 129 -5.39 9.36 -2.66
C ILE A 129 -6.09 8.85 -3.93
N ASP A 130 -6.96 9.63 -4.54
CA ASP A 130 -7.70 9.27 -5.75
C ASP A 130 -6.83 9.17 -7.00
N GLU A 131 -5.72 9.91 -7.10
CA GLU A 131 -4.84 9.88 -8.27
C GLU A 131 -3.93 8.65 -8.31
N TRP A 132 -3.60 8.06 -7.15
CA TRP A 132 -2.80 6.83 -7.04
C TRP A 132 -3.54 5.55 -7.43
N THR A 133 -4.86 5.62 -7.57
CA THR A 133 -5.69 4.48 -7.96
C THR A 133 -5.58 4.16 -9.45
N HIS A 134 -5.01 5.05 -10.25
CA HIS A 134 -4.88 4.81 -11.68
C HIS A 134 -3.81 3.76 -11.99
N ARG A 135 -4.23 2.64 -12.54
CA ARG A 135 -3.36 1.51 -12.90
C ARG A 135 -2.20 1.90 -13.82
N LEU A 136 -2.37 2.90 -14.65
CA LEU A 136 -1.31 3.35 -15.55
C LEU A 136 -0.14 3.96 -14.77
N HIS A 137 -0.39 4.80 -13.77
CA HIS A 137 0.64 5.34 -12.86
C HIS A 137 1.37 4.22 -12.14
N GLN A 138 0.62 3.29 -11.56
CA GLN A 138 1.17 2.13 -10.85
C GLN A 138 2.10 1.30 -11.75
N ASN A 139 1.68 1.02 -12.97
CA ASN A 139 2.44 0.18 -13.88
C ASN A 139 3.65 0.89 -14.49
N ILE A 140 3.62 2.22 -14.66
CA ILE A 140 4.79 3.02 -15.00
C ILE A 140 5.85 2.92 -13.88
N LEU A 141 5.43 3.08 -12.61
CA LEU A 141 6.31 2.94 -11.45
C LEU A 141 6.92 1.55 -11.35
N ILE A 142 6.12 0.49 -11.52
CA ILE A 142 6.60 -0.90 -11.49
C ILE A 142 7.64 -1.16 -12.58
N LEU A 143 7.38 -0.73 -13.80
CA LEU A 143 8.30 -0.96 -14.94
C LEU A 143 9.64 -0.24 -14.75
N ALA A 144 9.60 1.01 -14.26
CA ALA A 144 10.80 1.81 -14.09
C ALA A 144 11.52 1.56 -12.75
N TYR A 145 11.11 0.54 -11.99
CA TYR A 145 11.70 0.23 -10.69
C TYR A 145 13.03 -0.52 -10.79
N GLU A 146 13.06 -1.64 -11.53
CA GLU A 146 14.25 -2.50 -11.57
C GLU A 146 15.42 -1.84 -12.30
N ASN A 147 15.13 -1.08 -13.37
CA ASN A 147 16.12 -0.37 -14.15
C ASN A 147 15.58 0.98 -14.62
N PRO A 148 16.41 2.02 -14.72
CA PRO A 148 16.03 3.26 -15.39
C PRO A 148 15.67 3.01 -16.87
N LEU A 149 14.51 3.47 -17.31
CA LEU A 149 13.94 3.28 -18.65
C LEU A 149 13.72 4.60 -19.36
N THR A 150 13.80 4.58 -20.70
CA THR A 150 13.35 5.71 -21.51
C THR A 150 11.82 5.71 -21.61
N ILE A 151 11.22 6.86 -21.93
CA ILE A 151 9.77 6.93 -22.22
C ILE A 151 9.37 5.95 -23.32
N THR A 152 10.24 5.75 -24.31
CA THR A 152 10.02 4.79 -25.40
C THR A 152 9.96 3.36 -24.87
N ASP A 153 10.85 2.98 -23.95
CA ASP A 153 10.86 1.64 -23.34
C ASP A 153 9.59 1.39 -22.53
N ILE A 154 9.15 2.39 -21.75
CA ILE A 154 7.89 2.33 -20.98
C ILE A 154 6.70 2.20 -21.93
N SER A 155 6.68 3.01 -23.01
CA SER A 155 5.63 2.98 -24.04
C SER A 155 5.50 1.60 -24.68
N LYS A 156 6.61 0.98 -25.03
CA LYS A 156 6.65 -0.37 -25.58
C LYS A 156 6.23 -1.41 -24.57
N GLY A 157 6.77 -1.34 -23.35
CA GLY A 157 6.45 -2.28 -22.27
C GLY A 157 4.95 -2.32 -21.97
N LEU A 158 4.29 -1.16 -21.92
CA LEU A 158 2.85 -1.04 -21.65
C LEU A 158 1.97 -1.20 -22.90
N GLY A 159 2.54 -1.08 -24.11
CA GLY A 159 1.75 -1.02 -25.34
C GLY A 159 0.91 0.26 -25.48
N ILE A 160 1.27 1.33 -24.76
CA ILE A 160 0.56 2.61 -24.71
C ILE A 160 1.41 3.69 -25.38
N SER A 161 0.79 4.56 -26.17
CA SER A 161 1.50 5.67 -26.84
C SER A 161 2.24 6.55 -25.83
N ALA A 162 3.48 6.94 -26.14
CA ALA A 162 4.31 7.84 -25.34
C ALA A 162 3.61 9.18 -25.01
N ALA A 163 2.71 9.64 -25.88
CA ALA A 163 1.95 10.86 -25.66
C ALA A 163 1.03 10.82 -24.42
N TYR A 164 0.59 9.63 -24.01
CA TYR A 164 -0.19 9.44 -22.77
C TYR A 164 0.69 9.20 -21.55
N ILE A 165 1.90 8.68 -21.77
CA ILE A 165 2.84 8.35 -20.69
C ILE A 165 3.63 9.60 -20.25
N GLU A 166 4.02 10.45 -21.19
CA GLU A 166 4.83 11.64 -20.91
C GLU A 166 4.24 12.55 -19.84
N PRO A 167 2.95 12.94 -19.88
CA PRO A 167 2.36 13.78 -18.84
C PRO A 167 2.36 13.12 -17.45
N ILE A 168 2.09 11.81 -17.40
CA ILE A 168 2.07 11.05 -16.15
C ILE A 168 3.45 10.96 -15.55
N VAL A 169 4.48 10.72 -16.36
CA VAL A 169 5.87 10.68 -15.88
C VAL A 169 6.31 12.03 -15.36
N GLU A 170 5.94 13.14 -16.00
CA GLU A 170 6.24 14.49 -15.48
C GLU A 170 5.51 14.73 -14.15
N GLU A 171 4.28 14.31 -14.02
CA GLU A 171 3.53 14.37 -12.77
C GLU A 171 4.19 13.57 -11.66
N LEU A 172 4.58 12.32 -11.92
CA LEU A 172 5.28 11.47 -10.96
C LEU A 172 6.65 12.02 -10.56
N ILE A 173 7.33 12.73 -11.46
CA ILE A 173 8.58 13.44 -11.15
C ILE A 173 8.30 14.66 -10.27
N ASN A 174 7.25 15.43 -10.58
CA ASN A 174 6.86 16.59 -9.77
C ASN A 174 6.46 16.20 -8.34
N TYR A 175 6.06 14.95 -8.12
CA TYR A 175 5.75 14.41 -6.80
C TYR A 175 6.92 13.65 -6.14
N ASP A 176 8.09 13.65 -6.76
CA ASP A 176 9.31 12.95 -6.29
C ASP A 176 9.20 11.41 -6.25
N PHE A 177 8.18 10.84 -6.90
CA PHE A 177 8.03 9.38 -7.01
C PHE A 177 8.82 8.78 -8.17
N MET A 178 9.20 9.63 -9.11
CA MET A 178 10.16 9.31 -10.16
C MET A 178 11.25 10.37 -10.23
N ALA A 179 12.41 9.99 -10.77
CA ALA A 179 13.50 10.91 -11.06
C ALA A 179 14.13 10.60 -12.42
N ARG A 180 14.89 11.57 -12.94
CA ARG A 180 15.61 11.45 -14.21
C ARG A 180 17.08 11.15 -14.04
N ILE A 181 17.62 10.36 -14.93
CA ILE A 181 19.03 10.16 -15.14
C ILE A 181 19.32 10.18 -16.65
N GLY A 182 19.81 11.28 -17.17
CA GLY A 182 19.93 11.49 -18.62
C GLY A 182 18.56 11.54 -19.30
N ASP A 183 18.33 10.66 -20.28
CA ASP A 183 17.06 10.49 -21.00
C ASP A 183 16.14 9.41 -20.38
N LYS A 184 16.57 8.80 -19.27
CA LYS A 184 15.84 7.74 -18.58
C LYS A 184 15.18 8.26 -17.31
N VAL A 185 14.12 7.57 -16.92
CA VAL A 185 13.40 7.78 -15.67
C VAL A 185 13.39 6.51 -14.82
N TYR A 186 13.28 6.65 -13.51
CA TYR A 186 13.22 5.53 -12.58
C TYR A 186 12.37 5.88 -11.37
N THR A 187 11.79 4.87 -10.72
CA THR A 187 11.04 4.99 -9.47
C THR A 187 11.99 5.23 -8.32
N THR A 188 11.72 6.22 -7.47
CA THR A 188 12.64 6.71 -6.43
C THR A 188 12.58 5.94 -5.11
N PHE A 189 11.57 5.10 -4.90
CA PHE A 189 11.30 4.37 -3.66
C PHE A 189 11.38 2.86 -3.86
N ILE A 190 11.47 2.12 -2.75
CA ILE A 190 11.52 0.65 -2.78
C ILE A 190 10.13 0.06 -3.07
N ILE A 191 10.08 -0.94 -3.94
CA ILE A 191 8.87 -1.73 -4.23
C ILE A 191 9.12 -3.17 -3.81
N PHE A 192 8.35 -3.63 -2.82
CA PHE A 192 8.37 -5.01 -2.35
C PHE A 192 7.48 -5.88 -3.23
N ASN A 193 8.01 -6.97 -3.71
CA ASN A 193 7.23 -7.97 -4.45
C ASN A 193 6.69 -9.07 -3.51
N GLN A 194 5.83 -9.92 -4.03
CA GLN A 194 5.22 -11.00 -3.27
C GLN A 194 6.25 -12.00 -2.72
N GLN A 195 7.33 -12.28 -3.47
CA GLN A 195 8.37 -13.20 -3.02
C GLN A 195 9.17 -12.63 -1.84
N ASP A 196 9.41 -11.32 -1.83
CA ASP A 196 10.08 -10.65 -0.71
C ASP A 196 9.25 -10.82 0.57
N ARG A 197 7.94 -10.64 0.46
CA ARG A 197 7.00 -10.80 1.57
C ARG A 197 6.92 -12.24 2.07
N PHE A 198 6.87 -13.22 1.17
CA PHE A 198 6.87 -14.63 1.55
C PHE A 198 8.16 -15.05 2.24
N LYS A 199 9.33 -14.61 1.75
CA LYS A 199 10.61 -14.89 2.39
C LYS A 199 10.71 -14.30 3.80
N ALA A 200 10.28 -13.04 3.97
CA ALA A 200 10.22 -12.40 5.27
C ALA A 200 9.29 -13.18 6.23
N TYR A 201 8.10 -13.52 5.74
CA TYR A 201 7.11 -14.29 6.49
C TYR A 201 7.63 -15.66 6.95
N ASP A 202 8.20 -16.46 6.04
CA ASP A 202 8.73 -17.80 6.38
C ASP A 202 9.83 -17.70 7.42
N TYR A 203 10.69 -16.71 7.30
CA TYR A 203 11.76 -16.47 8.26
C TYR A 203 11.20 -16.10 9.64
N GLU A 204 10.30 -15.13 9.71
CA GLU A 204 9.68 -14.66 10.96
C GLU A 204 8.83 -15.75 11.64
N LYS A 205 8.11 -16.54 10.85
CA LYS A 205 7.38 -17.72 11.31
C LYS A 205 8.31 -18.75 11.95
N SER A 206 9.50 -18.97 11.38
CA SER A 206 10.49 -19.87 11.93
C SER A 206 11.03 -19.39 13.29
N LEU A 207 11.31 -18.08 13.41
CA LEU A 207 11.74 -17.47 14.68
C LEU A 207 10.63 -17.53 15.74
N ALA A 208 9.39 -17.23 15.35
CA ALA A 208 8.25 -17.32 16.25
C ALA A 208 8.10 -18.76 16.80
N LYS A 209 8.23 -19.77 15.95
CA LYS A 209 8.20 -21.17 16.37
C LYS A 209 9.34 -21.50 17.34
N GLN A 210 10.55 -21.02 17.07
CA GLN A 210 11.73 -21.24 17.89
C GLN A 210 11.59 -20.63 19.29
N TYR A 211 11.01 -19.43 19.38
CA TYR A 211 10.98 -18.66 20.63
C TYR A 211 9.64 -18.71 21.37
N ALA A 212 8.61 -19.31 20.78
CA ALA A 212 7.24 -19.28 21.30
C ALA A 212 7.15 -19.63 22.78
N LYS A 213 7.72 -20.76 23.21
CA LYS A 213 7.57 -21.23 24.59
C LYS A 213 8.05 -20.19 25.60
N LYS A 214 9.31 -19.76 25.47
CA LYS A 214 9.91 -18.82 26.45
C LYS A 214 9.26 -17.43 26.42
N MET A 215 8.87 -16.95 25.24
CA MET A 215 8.22 -15.66 25.10
C MET A 215 6.79 -15.69 25.67
N TRP A 216 6.06 -16.79 25.48
CA TRP A 216 4.71 -16.92 26.03
C TRP A 216 4.72 -17.14 27.54
N GLU A 217 5.68 -17.86 28.11
CA GLU A 217 5.83 -17.99 29.57
C GLU A 217 6.02 -16.61 30.21
N ASP A 218 6.79 -15.73 29.60
CA ASP A 218 6.97 -14.37 30.08
C ASP A 218 5.74 -13.49 29.84
N LEU A 219 5.16 -13.54 28.64
CA LEU A 219 3.98 -12.78 28.28
C LEU A 219 2.80 -13.08 29.20
N GLU A 220 2.56 -14.36 29.53
CA GLU A 220 1.51 -14.78 30.46
C GLU A 220 1.69 -14.17 31.87
N TYR A 221 2.92 -13.99 32.34
CA TYR A 221 3.17 -13.27 33.58
C TYR A 221 2.66 -11.81 33.52
N HIS A 222 2.84 -11.14 32.38
CA HIS A 222 2.35 -9.79 32.18
C HIS A 222 0.82 -9.74 32.02
N LEU A 223 0.24 -10.69 31.28
CA LEU A 223 -1.20 -10.79 31.08
C LEU A 223 -1.95 -11.10 32.37
N GLU A 224 -1.33 -11.82 33.31
CA GLU A 224 -1.91 -12.12 34.61
C GLU A 224 -2.14 -10.86 35.43
N LYS A 225 -1.30 -9.83 35.31
CA LYS A 225 -1.50 -8.54 35.97
C LYS A 225 -2.80 -7.84 35.54
N ILE A 226 -3.20 -8.03 34.26
CA ILE A 226 -4.46 -7.51 33.72
C ILE A 226 -5.64 -8.30 34.31
N ARG A 227 -5.53 -9.65 34.38
CA ARG A 227 -6.61 -10.51 34.91
C ARG A 227 -6.93 -10.24 36.40
N GLN A 228 -5.96 -9.72 37.13
CA GLN A 228 -6.15 -9.34 38.56
C GLN A 228 -6.94 -8.05 38.74
N GLN A 229 -7.08 -7.22 37.70
CA GLN A 229 -7.77 -5.93 37.81
C GLN A 229 -9.28 -6.08 37.92
N ASP A 230 -9.93 -5.18 38.67
CA ASP A 230 -11.38 -5.21 38.86
C ASP A 230 -12.13 -4.91 37.55
N PHE A 231 -11.61 -4.02 36.72
CA PHE A 231 -12.22 -3.79 35.40
C PHE A 231 -12.24 -5.04 34.52
N TYR A 232 -11.22 -5.92 34.59
CA TYR A 232 -11.22 -7.19 33.90
C TYR A 232 -12.24 -8.17 34.44
N LYS A 233 -12.32 -8.31 35.79
CA LYS A 233 -13.21 -9.26 36.46
C LYS A 233 -14.69 -9.00 36.18
N ARG A 234 -15.08 -7.73 36.01
CA ARG A 234 -16.48 -7.35 35.69
C ARG A 234 -16.90 -7.61 34.25
N MET A 235 -15.93 -7.82 33.33
CA MET A 235 -16.18 -8.06 31.89
C MET A 235 -16.75 -9.46 31.67
N ASN A 236 -17.58 -9.58 30.62
CA ASN A 236 -17.96 -10.90 30.13
C ASN A 236 -16.78 -11.62 29.49
N LYS A 237 -16.92 -12.94 29.25
CA LYS A 237 -15.81 -13.77 28.73
C LYS A 237 -15.26 -13.29 27.37
N LYS A 238 -16.12 -12.73 26.48
CA LYS A 238 -15.70 -12.25 25.17
C LYS A 238 -14.91 -10.94 25.28
N GLN A 239 -15.36 -10.04 26.15
CA GLN A 239 -14.62 -8.81 26.47
C GLN A 239 -13.26 -9.13 27.11
N GLN A 240 -13.23 -10.07 28.06
CA GLN A 240 -12.00 -10.55 28.66
C GLN A 240 -11.03 -11.11 27.61
N ALA A 241 -11.53 -11.95 26.70
CA ALA A 241 -10.73 -12.51 25.62
C ALA A 241 -10.19 -11.42 24.67
N SER A 242 -11.03 -10.45 24.30
CA SER A 242 -10.64 -9.32 23.45
C SER A 242 -9.54 -8.48 24.10
N LEU A 243 -9.70 -8.13 25.39
CA LEU A 243 -8.72 -7.31 26.11
C LEU A 243 -7.36 -7.98 26.22
N ILE A 244 -7.33 -9.28 26.58
CA ILE A 244 -6.08 -10.05 26.72
C ILE A 244 -5.43 -10.24 25.35
N GLN A 245 -6.20 -10.51 24.32
CA GLN A 245 -5.71 -10.64 22.94
C GLN A 245 -5.08 -9.33 22.44
N PHE A 246 -5.77 -8.20 22.69
CA PHE A 246 -5.22 -6.89 22.36
C PHE A 246 -3.90 -6.65 23.11
N ALA A 247 -3.87 -6.91 24.43
CA ALA A 247 -2.68 -6.73 25.24
C ALA A 247 -1.49 -7.54 24.73
N ALA A 248 -1.70 -8.83 24.42
CA ALA A 248 -0.66 -9.71 23.93
C ALA A 248 -0.05 -9.18 22.62
N ILE A 249 -0.92 -8.83 21.65
CA ILE A 249 -0.48 -8.29 20.36
C ILE A 249 0.27 -6.98 20.55
N PHE A 250 -0.29 -6.08 21.36
CA PHE A 250 0.27 -4.75 21.57
C PHE A 250 1.63 -4.81 22.27
N ILE A 251 1.80 -5.64 23.29
CA ILE A 251 3.10 -5.82 23.96
C ILE A 251 4.15 -6.32 22.97
N ILE A 252 3.86 -7.38 22.22
CA ILE A 252 4.82 -7.95 21.27
C ILE A 252 5.15 -6.94 20.18
N GLN A 253 4.15 -6.30 19.59
CA GLN A 253 4.35 -5.32 18.52
C GLN A 253 5.16 -4.11 18.97
N GLN A 254 4.82 -3.53 20.12
CA GLN A 254 5.54 -2.37 20.62
C GLN A 254 6.97 -2.73 21.07
N ALA A 255 7.19 -3.95 21.58
CA ALA A 255 8.52 -4.43 21.88
C ALA A 255 9.37 -4.60 20.59
N THR A 256 8.81 -5.19 19.53
CA THR A 256 9.51 -5.29 18.24
C THR A 256 9.81 -3.91 17.66
N ARG A 257 8.84 -2.97 17.71
CA ARG A 257 9.03 -1.59 17.26
C ARG A 257 10.09 -0.84 18.08
N LYS A 258 10.15 -1.06 19.38
CA LYS A 258 11.17 -0.47 20.25
C LYS A 258 12.56 -0.91 19.81
N ILE A 259 12.78 -2.21 19.62
CA ILE A 259 14.06 -2.75 19.14
C ILE A 259 14.41 -2.23 17.74
N PHE A 260 13.42 -2.17 16.84
CA PHE A 260 13.60 -1.58 15.53
C PHE A 260 14.06 -0.11 15.61
N ASN A 261 13.38 0.69 16.44
CA ASN A 261 13.72 2.09 16.62
C ASN A 261 15.11 2.28 17.28
N GLU A 262 15.46 1.45 18.25
CA GLU A 262 16.80 1.47 18.86
C GLU A 262 17.90 1.16 17.84
N LYS A 263 17.65 0.16 16.97
CA LYS A 263 18.63 -0.26 15.95
C LYS A 263 18.84 0.81 14.86
N PHE A 264 17.77 1.50 14.45
CA PHE A 264 17.80 2.40 13.30
C PHE A 264 17.61 3.89 13.64
N SER A 265 17.35 4.25 14.90
CA SER A 265 17.06 5.64 15.31
C SER A 265 18.30 6.56 15.24
N THR A 266 19.50 6.00 15.37
CA THR A 266 20.74 6.77 15.38
C THR A 266 21.34 7.03 13.99
N GLN A 267 20.79 6.39 12.94
CA GLN A 267 21.43 6.39 11.63
C GLN A 267 20.74 7.30 10.60
N GLU A 268 19.44 7.49 10.68
CA GLU A 268 18.69 8.30 9.71
C GLU A 268 17.41 8.84 10.32
N ASN A 269 17.27 10.15 10.37
CA ASN A 269 15.97 10.75 10.63
C ASN A 269 15.18 10.75 9.31
N ILE A 270 14.24 9.84 9.14
CA ILE A 270 13.45 9.71 7.91
C ILE A 270 12.68 11.00 7.58
N PHE A 271 12.31 11.76 8.63
CA PHE A 271 11.59 13.02 8.49
C PHE A 271 12.52 14.19 8.06
N GLU A 272 13.84 13.97 7.97
CA GLU A 272 14.77 14.96 7.42
C GLU A 272 14.93 14.86 5.90
N VAL A 273 14.44 13.80 5.27
CA VAL A 273 14.41 13.68 3.81
C VAL A 273 13.39 14.66 3.26
N ASN A 274 13.90 15.80 2.76
CA ASN A 274 13.08 16.83 2.12
C ASN A 274 12.92 16.53 0.64
N HIS A 275 11.71 16.61 0.15
CA HIS A 275 11.38 16.47 -1.26
C HIS A 275 11.10 17.84 -1.88
N GLU A 276 11.44 18.01 -3.15
CA GLU A 276 11.24 19.28 -3.87
C GLU A 276 9.76 19.66 -3.95
N SER A 277 8.88 18.66 -3.95
CA SER A 277 7.42 18.82 -3.92
C SER A 277 6.85 19.27 -2.55
N GLY A 278 7.70 19.44 -1.53
CA GLY A 278 7.35 20.03 -0.23
C GLY A 278 6.92 19.04 0.84
N TRP A 279 7.01 17.71 0.61
CA TRP A 279 6.83 16.72 1.68
C TRP A 279 8.16 16.27 2.28
N LYS A 280 8.09 15.73 3.49
CA LYS A 280 9.25 15.18 4.19
C LYS A 280 8.97 13.74 4.54
N GLY A 281 9.89 12.84 4.26
CA GLY A 281 9.72 11.45 4.62
C GLY A 281 10.10 10.48 3.53
N TYR A 282 9.45 9.34 3.52
CA TYR A 282 9.81 8.25 2.63
C TYR A 282 8.59 7.49 2.10
N ALA A 283 8.67 7.08 0.82
CA ALA A 283 7.67 6.21 0.22
C ALA A 283 8.20 4.76 0.09
N TYR A 284 7.30 3.80 0.11
CA TYR A 284 7.54 2.40 -0.27
C TYR A 284 6.26 1.81 -0.86
N GLY A 285 6.41 0.79 -1.68
CA GLY A 285 5.29 0.18 -2.38
C GLY A 285 5.23 -1.33 -2.22
N PHE A 286 4.01 -1.88 -2.35
CA PHE A 286 3.75 -3.32 -2.45
C PHE A 286 3.14 -3.63 -3.80
N ARG A 287 3.79 -4.45 -4.63
CA ARG A 287 3.22 -4.90 -5.90
C ARG A 287 2.63 -6.30 -5.78
N GLU A 288 1.48 -6.48 -6.42
CA GLU A 288 0.72 -7.74 -6.44
C GLU A 288 0.08 -7.95 -7.82
N PRO A 289 -0.04 -9.21 -8.27
CA PRO A 289 -0.87 -9.52 -9.43
C PRO A 289 -2.31 -9.03 -9.22
N ILE A 290 -2.96 -8.51 -10.28
CA ILE A 290 -4.33 -7.95 -10.18
C ILE A 290 -5.32 -8.97 -9.61
N ASN A 291 -5.15 -10.24 -9.98
CA ASN A 291 -6.04 -11.32 -9.57
C ASN A 291 -5.57 -12.02 -8.29
N TYR A 292 -4.58 -11.45 -7.60
CA TYR A 292 -4.11 -12.01 -6.34
C TYR A 292 -5.22 -12.00 -5.30
N LYS A 293 -5.46 -13.17 -4.73
CA LYS A 293 -6.39 -13.33 -3.59
C LYS A 293 -5.57 -13.61 -2.34
N PRO A 294 -5.70 -12.80 -1.30
CA PRO A 294 -5.05 -13.06 -0.03
C PRO A 294 -5.37 -14.47 0.47
N ASN A 295 -4.36 -15.17 0.92
CA ASN A 295 -4.53 -16.46 1.58
C ASN A 295 -4.44 -16.27 3.10
N TRP A 296 -5.54 -16.52 3.79
CA TRP A 296 -5.69 -16.37 5.23
C TRP A 296 -5.36 -17.65 6.01
N ASP A 297 -4.71 -18.61 5.37
CA ASP A 297 -4.22 -19.81 6.01
C ASP A 297 -2.81 -19.59 6.58
N TYR A 298 -2.64 -19.87 7.86
CA TYR A 298 -1.35 -19.72 8.55
C TYR A 298 -0.20 -20.48 7.90
N ASP A 299 -0.43 -21.70 7.39
CA ASP A 299 0.63 -22.52 6.85
C ASP A 299 1.06 -22.11 5.45
N THR A 300 0.15 -21.56 4.65
CA THR A 300 0.37 -21.26 3.24
C THR A 300 0.20 -19.78 2.89
N GLY A 301 -0.33 -18.96 3.83
CA GLY A 301 -0.66 -17.56 3.57
C GLY A 301 -0.10 -16.58 4.60
N TYR A 302 0.86 -15.75 4.18
CA TYR A 302 1.40 -14.69 5.04
C TYR A 302 0.35 -13.63 5.43
N GLU A 303 -0.76 -13.51 4.69
CA GLU A 303 -1.81 -12.54 4.96
C GLU A 303 -2.48 -12.75 6.32
N LEU A 304 -2.55 -13.99 6.78
CA LEU A 304 -3.06 -14.30 8.11
C LEU A 304 -2.20 -13.72 9.22
N CYS A 305 -0.90 -13.59 8.96
CA CYS A 305 0.06 -13.04 9.90
C CYS A 305 0.36 -11.57 9.65
N LYS A 306 -0.22 -10.98 8.60
CA LYS A 306 -0.09 -9.56 8.31
C LYS A 306 -0.91 -8.78 9.33
N MET A 307 -0.24 -7.96 10.11
CA MET A 307 -0.90 -6.96 10.94
C MET A 307 -1.04 -5.66 10.16
N ASN A 308 -2.27 -5.15 10.09
CA ASN A 308 -2.53 -3.84 9.51
C ASN A 308 -2.26 -2.68 10.49
N GLY A 309 -1.47 -2.96 11.54
CA GLY A 309 -1.12 -1.98 12.54
C GLY A 309 -2.21 -1.75 13.58
N CYS A 310 -1.90 -0.92 14.56
CA CYS A 310 -2.89 -0.44 15.53
C CYS A 310 -3.64 0.75 14.93
N HIS A 311 -4.93 0.59 14.76
CA HIS A 311 -5.81 1.70 14.41
C HIS A 311 -6.29 2.37 15.68
N SER A 312 -6.19 3.70 15.72
CA SER A 312 -6.66 4.46 16.86
C SER A 312 -7.49 5.65 16.40
N VAL A 313 -8.54 5.91 17.15
CA VAL A 313 -9.34 7.12 17.06
C VAL A 313 -9.51 7.66 18.45
N SER A 314 -9.36 8.94 18.64
CA SER A 314 -9.50 9.60 19.95
C SER A 314 -10.30 10.89 19.83
N ASN A 315 -10.73 11.41 20.99
CA ASN A 315 -11.40 12.70 21.08
C ASN A 315 -12.74 12.79 20.34
N ILE A 316 -13.45 11.68 20.14
CA ILE A 316 -14.78 11.70 19.54
C ILE A 316 -15.80 12.16 20.58
N LYS A 317 -16.38 13.34 20.36
CA LYS A 317 -17.39 13.90 21.25
C LYS A 317 -18.66 13.05 21.24
N TYR A 318 -19.07 12.56 22.42
CA TYR A 318 -20.30 11.80 22.61
C TYR A 318 -21.41 12.63 23.28
N LYS A 319 -21.13 13.19 24.45
CA LYS A 319 -21.94 14.13 25.21
C LYS A 319 -21.05 15.32 25.60
N ASP A 320 -21.60 16.35 26.26
CA ASP A 320 -20.84 17.57 26.52
C ASP A 320 -19.52 17.35 27.28
N ASN A 321 -19.47 16.35 28.16
CA ASN A 321 -18.30 16.05 29.00
C ASN A 321 -17.65 14.68 28.69
N ILE A 322 -18.07 13.99 27.61
CA ILE A 322 -17.57 12.65 27.31
C ILE A 322 -16.94 12.66 25.93
N LYS A 323 -15.69 12.26 25.88
CA LYS A 323 -14.98 11.95 24.64
C LYS A 323 -14.64 10.47 24.63
N LEU A 324 -14.82 9.86 23.47
CA LEU A 324 -14.56 8.45 23.26
C LEU A 324 -13.37 8.27 22.32
N GLY A 325 -12.66 7.19 22.52
CA GLY A 325 -11.61 6.72 21.65
C GLY A 325 -11.57 5.20 21.58
N PHE A 326 -10.90 4.65 20.58
CA PHE A 326 -10.63 3.23 20.53
C PHE A 326 -9.23 2.93 19.96
N TRP A 327 -8.71 1.79 20.38
CA TRP A 327 -7.54 1.16 19.79
C TRP A 327 -7.93 -0.25 19.35
N ALA A 328 -7.51 -0.63 18.15
CA ALA A 328 -7.92 -1.89 17.56
C ALA A 328 -6.83 -2.52 16.69
N TYR A 329 -6.77 -3.84 16.71
CA TYR A 329 -6.00 -4.64 15.77
C TYR A 329 -6.93 -5.46 14.90
N ASP A 330 -6.63 -5.51 13.60
CA ASP A 330 -7.27 -6.44 12.67
C ASP A 330 -6.57 -7.80 12.79
N VAL A 331 -7.15 -8.67 13.61
CA VAL A 331 -6.57 -9.96 13.91
C VAL A 331 -7.55 -11.06 13.61
N ALA A 332 -7.14 -12.00 12.77
CA ALA A 332 -7.79 -13.31 12.60
C ALA A 332 -9.30 -13.30 12.30
N SER A 333 -9.93 -12.16 12.17
CA SER A 333 -11.38 -12.06 11.91
C SER A 333 -11.73 -12.13 10.43
N GLY A 334 -10.75 -12.06 9.52
CA GLY A 334 -11.03 -11.79 8.10
C GLY A 334 -11.64 -10.40 7.91
N PHE A 335 -11.55 -9.58 8.95
CA PHE A 335 -11.98 -8.20 8.99
C PHE A 335 -10.85 -7.34 8.45
N THR A 336 -11.07 -6.67 7.34
CA THR A 336 -10.16 -5.65 6.86
C THR A 336 -10.71 -4.29 7.25
N TRP A 337 -9.88 -3.45 7.84
CA TRP A 337 -10.24 -2.07 8.15
C TRP A 337 -10.75 -1.29 6.93
N SER A 338 -10.36 -1.68 5.73
CA SER A 338 -10.93 -1.14 4.49
C SER A 338 -12.44 -1.38 4.36
N GLN A 339 -12.96 -2.46 4.94
CA GLN A 339 -14.40 -2.73 4.98
C GLN A 339 -15.13 -1.95 6.07
N TRP A 340 -14.38 -1.47 7.07
CA TRP A 340 -14.88 -0.70 8.21
C TRP A 340 -14.69 0.81 8.03
N ARG A 341 -13.85 1.26 7.11
CA ARG A 341 -13.47 2.66 6.89
C ARG A 341 -14.58 3.53 6.31
N CYS A 342 -15.70 3.62 7.01
CA CYS A 342 -16.52 4.81 6.91
C CYS A 342 -16.29 5.63 8.21
N PRO A 343 -15.78 6.86 8.18
CA PRO A 343 -15.57 7.67 9.39
C PRO A 343 -16.83 7.82 10.24
N LEU A 344 -18.01 7.79 9.59
CA LEU A 344 -19.30 7.83 10.27
C LEU A 344 -19.60 6.53 11.02
N ASP A 345 -19.21 5.38 10.48
CA ASP A 345 -19.42 4.08 11.13
C ASP A 345 -18.58 3.96 12.42
N ASP A 346 -17.34 4.46 12.41
CA ASP A 346 -16.48 4.43 13.59
C ASP A 346 -17.04 5.26 14.74
N ILE A 347 -17.54 6.46 14.42
CA ILE A 347 -18.16 7.35 15.39
C ILE A 347 -19.46 6.74 15.95
N GLN A 348 -20.28 6.17 15.10
CA GLN A 348 -21.53 5.51 15.51
C GLN A 348 -21.24 4.29 16.38
N PHE A 349 -20.26 3.47 15.96
CA PHE A 349 -19.85 2.30 16.73
C PHE A 349 -19.39 2.68 18.15
N LEU A 350 -18.54 3.69 18.31
CA LEU A 350 -18.08 4.15 19.60
C LEU A 350 -19.24 4.58 20.51
N LYS A 351 -20.19 5.34 19.97
CA LYS A 351 -21.37 5.80 20.71
C LYS A 351 -22.26 4.62 21.13
N VAL A 352 -22.48 3.67 20.24
CA VAL A 352 -23.26 2.45 20.53
C VAL A 352 -22.56 1.62 21.60
N ALA A 353 -21.25 1.38 21.45
CA ALA A 353 -20.49 0.62 22.44
C ALA A 353 -20.52 1.27 23.83
N TYR A 354 -20.42 2.59 23.89
CA TYR A 354 -20.53 3.33 25.16
C TYR A 354 -21.95 3.25 25.76
N ALA A 355 -22.99 3.32 24.95
CA ALA A 355 -24.37 3.17 25.42
C ALA A 355 -24.64 1.75 26.00
N PHE A 356 -24.03 0.72 25.43
CA PHE A 356 -24.04 -0.61 26.04
C PHE A 356 -23.30 -0.65 27.37
N TYR A 357 -22.15 0.01 27.45
CA TYR A 357 -21.32 0.07 28.66
C TYR A 357 -22.00 0.84 29.80
N SER A 358 -22.60 2.00 29.50
CA SER A 358 -23.29 2.85 30.47
C SER A 358 -24.69 2.35 30.83
N ASN A 359 -25.11 1.22 30.29
CA ASN A 359 -26.47 0.66 30.44
C ASN A 359 -27.60 1.60 29.94
N GLU A 360 -27.25 2.43 28.93
CA GLU A 360 -28.19 3.35 28.25
C GLU A 360 -28.70 2.76 26.93
N LYS A 361 -29.02 1.47 26.90
CA LYS A 361 -29.41 0.73 25.67
C LYS A 361 -30.63 1.35 24.97
N GLU A 362 -31.56 1.92 25.71
CA GLU A 362 -32.72 2.65 25.19
C GLU A 362 -32.34 3.87 24.33
N ASN A 363 -31.18 4.45 24.59
CA ASN A 363 -30.66 5.58 23.83
C ASN A 363 -29.99 5.17 22.51
N ILE A 364 -29.77 3.88 22.26
CA ILE A 364 -29.09 3.40 21.04
C ILE A 364 -29.87 3.82 19.80
N SER A 365 -31.20 3.72 19.83
CA SER A 365 -32.07 4.13 18.72
C SER A 365 -32.04 5.64 18.46
N LEU A 366 -31.67 6.45 19.46
CA LEU A 366 -31.44 7.89 19.29
C LEU A 366 -30.09 8.17 18.60
N ILE A 367 -29.09 7.32 18.85
CA ILE A 367 -27.75 7.42 18.26
C ILE A 367 -27.78 6.91 16.82
N VAL A 368 -28.41 5.79 16.61
CA VAL A 368 -28.58 5.13 15.30
C VAL A 368 -30.06 4.78 15.11
N PRO A 369 -30.82 5.62 14.41
CA PRO A 369 -32.23 5.35 14.15
C PRO A 369 -32.43 3.96 13.52
N ASN A 370 -33.42 3.22 14.03
CA ASN A 370 -33.71 1.84 13.61
C ASN A 370 -32.53 0.88 13.79
N PHE A 371 -31.69 1.08 14.81
CA PHE A 371 -30.49 0.25 15.02
C PHE A 371 -30.81 -1.24 15.03
N PHE A 372 -31.85 -1.68 15.71
CA PHE A 372 -32.20 -3.10 15.86
C PHE A 372 -32.76 -3.74 14.58
N ASP A 373 -33.20 -2.94 13.62
CA ASP A 373 -33.73 -3.35 12.31
C ASP A 373 -32.80 -2.97 11.15
N ASN A 374 -31.59 -2.52 11.44
CA ASN A 374 -30.67 -1.92 10.49
C ASN A 374 -29.58 -2.93 10.05
N GLU A 375 -29.10 -2.77 8.82
CA GLU A 375 -27.92 -3.49 8.30
C GLU A 375 -26.69 -3.33 9.19
N LEU A 376 -26.61 -2.23 9.94
CA LEU A 376 -25.51 -1.94 10.85
C LEU A 376 -25.39 -2.96 11.98
N ILE A 377 -26.52 -3.40 12.56
CA ILE A 377 -26.52 -4.43 13.61
C ILE A 377 -26.03 -5.77 13.06
N GLU A 378 -26.43 -6.11 11.84
CA GLU A 378 -25.94 -7.33 11.18
C GLU A 378 -24.44 -7.26 10.89
N LYS A 379 -23.93 -6.07 10.53
CA LYS A 379 -22.49 -5.82 10.40
C LYS A 379 -21.76 -6.02 11.73
N TYR A 380 -22.29 -5.49 12.82
CA TYR A 380 -21.68 -5.64 14.14
C TYR A 380 -21.72 -7.10 14.64
N LYS A 381 -22.80 -7.83 14.37
CA LYS A 381 -22.89 -9.27 14.63
C LYS A 381 -21.88 -10.06 13.79
N LYS A 382 -21.79 -9.75 12.48
CA LYS A 382 -20.86 -10.39 11.56
C LYS A 382 -19.41 -10.29 12.02
N PHE A 383 -19.05 -9.14 12.59
CA PHE A 383 -17.70 -8.90 13.14
C PHE A 383 -17.57 -9.30 14.62
N ASN A 384 -18.60 -9.91 15.18
CA ASN A 384 -18.65 -10.32 16.59
C ASN A 384 -18.42 -9.17 17.60
N PHE A 385 -18.81 -7.95 17.23
CA PHE A 385 -18.76 -6.80 18.16
C PHE A 385 -19.88 -6.85 19.17
N ILE A 386 -21.02 -7.35 18.77
CA ILE A 386 -22.18 -7.63 19.61
C ILE A 386 -22.67 -9.06 19.37
N SER A 387 -23.28 -9.63 20.37
CA SER A 387 -23.97 -10.93 20.29
C SER A 387 -25.24 -10.91 21.14
N LYS A 388 -26.02 -11.98 21.09
CA LYS A 388 -27.10 -12.20 22.02
C LYS A 388 -26.57 -13.02 23.19
N ASP A 389 -27.00 -12.67 24.38
CA ASP A 389 -26.80 -13.46 25.59
C ASP A 389 -27.80 -14.63 25.67
N ASP A 390 -27.75 -15.38 26.77
CA ASP A 390 -28.64 -16.52 27.01
C ASP A 390 -30.13 -16.12 27.13
N ASN A 391 -30.41 -14.85 27.43
CA ASN A 391 -31.77 -14.29 27.52
C ASN A 391 -32.22 -13.67 26.18
N SER A 392 -31.46 -13.82 25.12
CA SER A 392 -31.67 -13.19 23.82
C SER A 392 -31.54 -11.67 23.79
N ASP A 393 -30.99 -11.06 24.84
CA ASP A 393 -30.63 -9.66 24.87
C ASP A 393 -29.29 -9.41 24.20
N PHE A 394 -29.13 -8.23 23.59
CA PHE A 394 -27.84 -7.85 22.99
C PHE A 394 -26.81 -7.50 24.05
N GLU A 395 -25.62 -8.06 23.92
CA GLU A 395 -24.45 -7.77 24.72
C GLU A 395 -23.29 -7.25 23.84
N LEU A 396 -22.47 -6.39 24.42
CA LEU A 396 -21.23 -5.91 23.82
C LEU A 396 -20.10 -6.92 24.07
N ASN A 397 -19.38 -7.30 23.03
CA ASN A 397 -18.25 -8.24 23.10
C ASN A 397 -16.90 -7.53 23.20
N ILE A 398 -16.90 -6.20 23.17
CA ILE A 398 -15.69 -5.37 23.15
C ILE A 398 -15.53 -4.70 24.51
N PRO A 399 -14.34 -4.73 25.10
CA PRO A 399 -14.09 -4.10 26.39
C PRO A 399 -14.17 -2.57 26.28
N VAL A 400 -14.79 -1.95 27.28
CA VAL A 400 -14.81 -0.50 27.46
C VAL A 400 -14.19 -0.19 28.80
N LEU A 401 -13.21 0.72 28.82
CA LEU A 401 -12.50 1.20 29.98
C LEU A 401 -12.78 2.69 30.18
N ASN A 402 -12.99 3.11 31.42
CA ASN A 402 -12.98 4.54 31.73
C ASN A 402 -11.54 5.08 31.74
N LYS A 403 -11.39 6.41 31.85
CA LYS A 403 -10.08 7.08 31.83
C LYS A 403 -9.09 6.51 32.85
N ASN A 404 -9.55 6.29 34.09
CA ASN A 404 -8.69 5.78 35.16
C ASN A 404 -8.28 4.32 34.90
N GLU A 405 -9.20 3.49 34.47
CA GLU A 405 -8.95 2.09 34.12
C GLU A 405 -8.02 1.98 32.92
N PHE A 406 -8.23 2.82 31.91
CA PHE A 406 -7.36 2.88 30.74
C PHE A 406 -5.94 3.34 31.11
N LYS A 407 -5.82 4.31 32.02
CA LYS A 407 -4.52 4.75 32.56
C LYS A 407 -3.80 3.61 33.27
N ILE A 408 -4.46 2.90 34.19
CA ILE A 408 -3.89 1.72 34.86
C ILE A 408 -3.47 0.67 33.83
N TYR A 409 -4.35 0.39 32.87
CA TYR A 409 -4.11 -0.61 31.85
C TYR A 409 -2.88 -0.27 31.00
N ILE A 410 -2.82 0.94 30.42
CA ILE A 410 -1.74 1.34 29.51
C ILE A 410 -0.47 1.73 30.26
N GLU A 411 -0.54 2.67 31.22
CA GLU A 411 0.66 3.26 31.82
C GLU A 411 1.31 2.34 32.86
N GLU A 412 0.50 1.68 33.70
CA GLU A 412 1.04 0.90 34.81
C GLU A 412 1.32 -0.57 34.43
N ILE A 413 0.57 -1.14 33.47
CA ILE A 413 0.72 -2.54 33.11
C ILE A 413 1.38 -2.68 31.74
N ILE A 414 0.77 -2.16 30.69
CA ILE A 414 1.19 -2.42 29.30
C ILE A 414 2.57 -1.81 29.00
N ASN A 415 2.78 -0.52 29.27
CA ASN A 415 4.07 0.14 28.98
C ASN A 415 5.22 -0.55 29.71
N LYS A 416 5.00 -0.88 30.99
CA LYS A 416 6.00 -1.62 31.77
C LYS A 416 6.26 -3.02 31.19
N SER A 417 5.21 -3.69 30.75
CA SER A 417 5.33 -5.02 30.11
C SER A 417 6.10 -4.95 28.81
N ILE A 418 5.91 -3.90 28.00
CA ILE A 418 6.68 -3.65 26.77
C ILE A 418 8.17 -3.50 27.09
N ASP A 419 8.49 -2.70 28.10
CA ASP A 419 9.88 -2.47 28.51
C ASP A 419 10.54 -3.76 29.04
N ASP A 420 9.87 -4.47 29.92
CA ASP A 420 10.38 -5.73 30.50
C ASP A 420 10.58 -6.78 29.38
N PHE A 421 9.58 -6.97 28.52
CA PHE A 421 9.63 -7.93 27.41
C PHE A 421 10.70 -7.59 26.39
N SER A 422 10.78 -6.32 25.94
CA SER A 422 11.78 -5.88 24.97
C SER A 422 13.21 -6.03 25.51
N ASN A 423 13.45 -5.71 26.77
CA ASN A 423 14.76 -5.85 27.40
C ASN A 423 15.16 -7.32 27.57
N LYS A 424 14.21 -8.16 27.98
CA LYS A 424 14.45 -9.60 28.20
C LYS A 424 14.75 -10.35 26.90
N PHE A 425 14.06 -10.01 25.81
CA PHE A 425 14.17 -10.70 24.52
C PHE A 425 14.87 -9.87 23.44
N LYS A 426 15.72 -8.92 23.86
CA LYS A 426 16.40 -8.01 22.93
C LYS A 426 17.14 -8.76 21.82
N SER A 427 17.93 -9.75 22.16
CA SER A 427 18.74 -10.52 21.21
C SER A 427 17.88 -11.25 20.18
N GLU A 428 16.80 -11.87 20.63
CA GLU A 428 15.87 -12.61 19.78
C GLU A 428 15.07 -11.69 18.85
N LEU A 429 14.70 -10.52 19.35
CA LEU A 429 13.99 -9.53 18.56
C LEU A 429 14.92 -8.83 17.54
N GLU A 430 16.21 -8.68 17.84
CA GLU A 430 17.19 -8.18 16.89
C GLU A 430 17.41 -9.11 15.69
N GLU A 431 17.17 -10.43 15.84
CA GLU A 431 17.24 -11.38 14.74
C GLU A 431 16.19 -11.12 13.65
N LEU A 432 15.08 -10.45 13.97
CA LEU A 432 14.10 -10.02 12.96
C LEU A 432 14.71 -9.10 11.91
N TYR A 433 15.79 -8.38 12.26
CA TYR A 433 16.36 -7.32 11.44
C TYR A 433 17.76 -7.65 10.91
N ILE A 434 17.97 -8.88 10.44
CA ILE A 434 19.25 -9.32 9.85
C ILE A 434 19.19 -9.48 8.33
N ASN A 435 18.00 -9.59 7.74
CA ASN A 435 17.79 -9.85 6.33
C ASN A 435 17.11 -8.65 5.62
N PRO A 436 17.87 -7.60 5.22
CA PRO A 436 17.29 -6.48 4.50
C PRO A 436 16.85 -6.88 3.09
N ILE A 437 15.80 -6.27 2.62
CA ILE A 437 15.43 -6.32 1.20
C ILE A 437 16.43 -5.48 0.42
N LYS A 438 16.99 -6.05 -0.65
CA LYS A 438 17.98 -5.39 -1.50
C LYS A 438 17.28 -4.60 -2.60
N PRO A 439 17.30 -3.27 -2.55
CA PRO A 439 16.76 -2.46 -3.65
C PRO A 439 17.64 -2.59 -4.90
N PRO A 440 17.11 -2.23 -6.09
CA PRO A 440 17.90 -2.15 -7.32
C PRO A 440 19.17 -1.29 -7.16
N LYS A 441 20.22 -1.62 -7.93
CA LYS A 441 21.54 -0.99 -7.79
C LYS A 441 21.52 0.54 -7.80
N HIS A 442 20.70 1.15 -8.66
CA HIS A 442 20.60 2.60 -8.79
C HIS A 442 19.90 3.27 -7.58
N LEU A 443 19.20 2.49 -6.75
CA LEU A 443 18.53 2.94 -5.54
C LEU A 443 19.30 2.62 -4.25
N THR A 444 20.26 1.71 -4.29
CA THR A 444 20.92 1.14 -3.08
C THR A 444 21.43 2.21 -2.11
N LYS A 445 22.00 3.33 -2.62
CA LYS A 445 22.51 4.44 -1.80
C LYS A 445 21.47 5.50 -1.47
N LYS A 446 20.28 5.43 -2.10
CA LYS A 446 19.22 6.43 -1.97
C LYS A 446 18.15 6.01 -0.99
N ILE A 447 17.99 4.70 -0.81
CA ILE A 447 17.02 4.13 0.13
C ILE A 447 17.58 4.13 1.54
N PRO A 448 16.93 4.80 2.51
CA PRO A 448 17.32 4.73 3.92
C PRO A 448 17.42 3.28 4.40
N GLU A 449 18.42 2.98 5.22
CA GLU A 449 18.65 1.61 5.72
C GLU A 449 17.41 1.04 6.39
N ARG A 450 16.77 1.83 7.24
CA ARG A 450 15.54 1.47 7.94
C ARG A 450 14.44 0.93 7.01
N ILE A 451 14.26 1.53 5.82
CA ILE A 451 13.18 1.14 4.88
C ILE A 451 13.42 -0.24 4.28
N LYS A 452 14.66 -0.68 4.17
CA LYS A 452 15.00 -2.03 3.68
C LYS A 452 14.48 -3.15 4.61
N TYR A 453 14.16 -2.80 5.86
CA TYR A 453 13.60 -3.70 6.87
C TYR A 453 12.10 -3.48 7.12
N GLN A 454 11.41 -2.73 6.26
CA GLN A 454 10.00 -2.38 6.48
C GLN A 454 9.05 -3.60 6.55
N LEU A 455 9.45 -4.72 5.96
CA LEU A 455 8.68 -5.98 6.04
C LEU A 455 8.92 -6.76 7.33
N CYS A 456 9.92 -6.37 8.14
CA CYS A 456 10.35 -7.17 9.28
C CYS A 456 9.53 -6.86 10.54
N GLY A 457 9.10 -7.92 11.23
CA GLY A 457 8.47 -7.86 12.54
C GLY A 457 6.95 -8.02 12.56
N ASP A 458 6.23 -7.61 11.52
CA ASP A 458 4.76 -7.66 11.52
C ASP A 458 4.24 -9.11 11.50
N ALA A 459 4.81 -9.96 10.66
CA ALA A 459 4.43 -11.36 10.57
C ALA A 459 4.84 -12.15 11.82
N PHE A 460 5.97 -11.78 12.44
CA PHE A 460 6.45 -12.40 13.68
C PHE A 460 5.42 -12.28 14.80
N VAL A 461 4.84 -11.11 14.99
CA VAL A 461 3.86 -10.86 16.05
C VAL A 461 2.71 -11.85 15.94
N MET A 462 2.11 -11.95 14.75
CA MET A 462 0.98 -12.86 14.54
C MET A 462 1.39 -14.33 14.61
N ALA A 463 2.54 -14.67 14.04
CA ALA A 463 3.06 -16.03 14.12
C ALA A 463 3.30 -16.45 15.57
N LEU A 464 3.81 -15.56 16.42
CA LEU A 464 4.00 -15.82 17.84
C LEU A 464 2.67 -16.02 18.59
N ILE A 465 1.65 -15.22 18.26
CA ILE A 465 0.29 -15.35 18.80
C ILE A 465 -0.31 -16.71 18.44
N TYR A 466 -0.24 -17.11 17.18
CA TYR A 466 -0.74 -18.43 16.73
C TYR A 466 0.02 -19.60 17.36
N GLN A 467 1.33 -19.49 17.50
CA GLN A 467 2.14 -20.52 18.18
C GLN A 467 1.70 -20.67 19.65
N GLY A 468 1.42 -19.57 20.33
CA GLY A 468 0.90 -19.60 21.70
C GLY A 468 -0.44 -20.31 21.82
N ALA A 469 -1.35 -20.02 20.90
CA ALA A 469 -2.68 -20.63 20.88
C ALA A 469 -2.63 -22.15 20.57
N TRP A 470 -1.86 -22.55 19.56
CA TRP A 470 -1.80 -23.96 19.12
C TRP A 470 -1.02 -24.86 20.08
N ASN A 471 0.00 -24.35 20.75
CA ASN A 471 0.77 -25.11 21.71
C ASN A 471 0.22 -25.03 23.13
N GLY A 472 -0.93 -24.36 23.34
CA GLY A 472 -1.55 -24.23 24.64
C GLY A 472 -0.78 -23.34 25.64
N TYR A 473 0.14 -22.51 25.15
CA TYR A 473 0.86 -21.55 26.01
C TYR A 473 -0.04 -20.39 26.41
N TYR A 474 -1.01 -20.06 25.57
CA TYR A 474 -2.00 -19.04 25.82
C TYR A 474 -3.15 -19.58 26.67
N LYS A 475 -3.33 -19.07 27.88
CA LYS A 475 -4.28 -19.61 28.85
C LYS A 475 -5.72 -19.14 28.64
N SER A 476 -5.93 -18.05 27.90
CA SER A 476 -7.26 -17.58 27.57
C SER A 476 -7.71 -18.17 26.23
N HIS A 477 -9.03 -18.24 26.00
CA HIS A 477 -9.53 -18.67 24.70
C HIS A 477 -9.08 -17.71 23.61
N PHE A 478 -8.21 -18.18 22.71
CA PHE A 478 -7.84 -17.45 21.52
C PHE A 478 -8.71 -17.94 20.36
N PRO A 479 -9.54 -17.08 19.78
CA PRO A 479 -10.45 -17.51 18.74
C PRO A 479 -9.73 -17.80 17.43
N ILE A 480 -9.37 -19.07 17.23
CA ILE A 480 -8.88 -19.59 15.97
C ILE A 480 -10.09 -20.15 15.23
N GLY A 481 -10.37 -19.68 14.02
CA GLY A 481 -11.46 -20.19 13.22
C GLY A 481 -12.75 -19.38 13.25
N LYS A 482 -13.91 -20.04 13.39
CA LYS A 482 -15.23 -19.38 13.23
C LYS A 482 -15.62 -18.45 14.38
N GLU A 483 -15.11 -18.66 15.58
CA GLU A 483 -15.41 -17.85 16.76
C GLU A 483 -14.34 -16.78 16.95
N LYS A 484 -14.39 -15.73 16.15
CA LYS A 484 -13.37 -14.66 16.18
C LYS A 484 -13.83 -13.52 17.07
N VAL A 485 -13.00 -13.16 18.06
CA VAL A 485 -13.21 -11.98 18.90
C VAL A 485 -12.28 -10.89 18.44
N PRO A 486 -12.77 -9.69 18.11
CA PRO A 486 -11.91 -8.60 17.69
C PRO A 486 -11.02 -8.14 18.85
N ALA A 487 -9.75 -7.86 18.57
CA ALA A 487 -8.81 -7.29 19.52
C ALA A 487 -9.00 -5.77 19.57
N ILE A 488 -10.02 -5.31 20.27
CA ILE A 488 -10.40 -3.90 20.37
C ILE A 488 -10.53 -3.50 21.83
N VAL A 489 -10.01 -2.33 22.14
CA VAL A 489 -10.21 -1.64 23.43
C VAL A 489 -10.84 -0.29 23.15
N ILE A 490 -11.97 -0.02 23.77
CA ILE A 490 -12.62 1.30 23.75
C ILE A 490 -12.37 1.97 25.08
N PHE A 491 -12.00 3.23 25.08
CA PHE A 491 -11.78 4.00 26.29
C PHE A 491 -12.55 5.32 26.26
N GLU A 492 -12.95 5.76 27.46
CA GLU A 492 -13.58 7.03 27.70
C GLU A 492 -12.52 8.08 28.01
N ASP A 493 -12.54 9.15 27.26
CA ASP A 493 -11.65 10.29 27.39
C ASP A 493 -12.45 11.46 28.02
N ASN A 494 -12.36 11.65 29.32
CA ASN A 494 -13.04 12.76 29.99
C ASN A 494 -12.30 14.07 29.74
N ILE A 495 -13.02 15.10 29.36
CA ILE A 495 -12.53 16.49 29.39
C ILE A 495 -12.52 16.95 30.82
N GLU A 496 -11.38 17.34 31.36
CA GLU A 496 -11.32 18.21 32.54
C GLU A 496 -11.64 19.64 32.14
#